data_9d638de5038368d117c7bd61c9b6b51a
#
_entry.id   9d638de5038368d117c7bd61c9b6b51a
#
_cell.length_a   1.000
_cell.length_b   1.000
_cell.length_c   1.000
_cell.angle_alpha   90.00
_cell.angle_beta   90.00
_cell.angle_gamma   90.00
#
_symmetry.space_group_name_H-M   'P 1'
#
loop_
_entity.id
_entity.type
_entity.pdbx_description
1 polymer ?
#
loop_
_entity_poly.entity_id
_entity_poly.type
_entity_poly.pdbx_seq_one_letter_code
_entity_poly.pdbx_strand_id
1 'polypeptide(L)'
;ARSRSGRGGRRRAVLLAAAAVVALAGVAASGVALLDDGGGDGDTALGGRTSQSADKESSRSPGAPEKAPQRPVKDSEATASPSPRLPDGYELVKDPVGFSLAVPEGFAREYKAPRVYYNSPGMEFRIGIHVQEQSPEGPLGLSRKADAKGPRDYPGYRSGQVIETEHDGRPAALWAFIWNGSADDGGSRQTYDLSWNEDGKMYDLWLSAPVGEKSLGKRHFDTAAATFSRTGAEN
;
A
#
# COMPACT_ATOMS: atom_id res chain seq x y z
N ALA A 1 71.26 23.73 -4.64
CA ALA A 1 69.92 24.24 -4.62
C ALA A 1 69.11 23.72 -5.82
N ARG A 2 68.37 22.67 -5.67
CA ARG A 2 67.36 22.23 -6.65
C ARG A 2 66.12 21.75 -5.89
N SER A 3 65.08 22.56 -5.89
CA SER A 3 63.72 22.22 -5.48
C SER A 3 63.16 21.10 -6.35
N ARG A 4 62.63 20.09 -5.77
CA ARG A 4 61.70 19.11 -6.40
C ARG A 4 60.33 19.23 -5.79
N SER A 5 59.44 19.81 -6.54
CA SER A 5 58.03 19.89 -6.37
C SER A 5 57.40 18.47 -6.40
N GLY A 6 56.82 18.04 -5.28
CA GLY A 6 56.04 16.82 -5.19
C GLY A 6 54.59 17.11 -5.48
N ARG A 7 54.07 16.60 -6.61
CA ARG A 7 52.64 16.56 -6.93
C ARG A 7 51.95 15.52 -6.05
N GLY A 8 51.23 16.01 -5.04
CA GLY A 8 50.26 15.19 -4.27
C GLY A 8 49.04 14.88 -5.09
N GLY A 9 48.92 13.63 -5.56
CA GLY A 9 47.70 13.14 -6.18
C GLY A 9 46.56 13.06 -5.17
N ARG A 10 45.53 13.85 -5.36
CA ARG A 10 44.25 13.73 -4.65
C ARG A 10 43.60 12.42 -5.09
N ARG A 11 43.74 11.38 -4.27
CA ARG A 11 42.92 10.16 -4.38
C ARG A 11 41.50 10.54 -3.98
N ARG A 12 40.62 10.63 -4.96
CA ARG A 12 39.18 10.69 -4.72
C ARG A 12 38.80 9.33 -4.15
N ALA A 13 38.55 9.30 -2.83
CA ALA A 13 37.88 8.18 -2.20
C ALA A 13 36.42 8.21 -2.67
N VAL A 14 36.09 7.27 -3.54
CA VAL A 14 34.68 6.96 -3.85
C VAL A 14 34.18 6.20 -2.64
N LEU A 15 33.45 6.89 -1.77
CA LEU A 15 32.66 6.27 -0.72
C LEU A 15 31.49 5.58 -1.41
N LEU A 16 31.57 4.26 -1.53
CA LEU A 16 30.43 3.41 -1.79
C LEU A 16 29.54 3.46 -0.54
N ALA A 17 28.51 4.29 -0.57
CA ALA A 17 27.45 4.26 0.42
C ALA A 17 26.71 2.93 0.26
N ALA A 18 26.96 2.01 1.18
CA ALA A 18 26.16 0.80 1.32
C ALA A 18 24.80 1.26 1.87
N ALA A 19 23.81 1.36 1.00
CA ALA A 19 22.42 1.59 1.40
C ALA A 19 22.00 0.39 2.26
N ALA A 20 21.87 0.59 3.57
CA ALA A 20 21.24 -0.37 4.45
C ALA A 20 19.77 -0.47 4.07
N VAL A 21 19.41 -1.52 3.34
CA VAL A 21 18.05 -1.88 3.01
C VAL A 21 17.41 -2.37 4.30
N VAL A 22 16.58 -1.54 4.92
CA VAL A 22 15.65 -2.02 5.93
C VAL A 22 14.66 -2.92 5.19
N ALA A 23 14.91 -4.22 5.24
CA ALA A 23 14.00 -5.21 4.73
C ALA A 23 12.77 -5.19 5.65
N LEU A 24 11.69 -4.59 5.18
CA LEU A 24 10.37 -4.92 5.69
C LEU A 24 10.19 -6.41 5.41
N ALA A 25 10.36 -7.23 6.46
CA ALA A 25 10.27 -8.67 6.34
C ALA A 25 8.84 -9.03 5.95
N GLY A 26 8.65 -9.28 4.66
CA GLY A 26 7.47 -9.98 4.20
C GLY A 26 7.44 -11.34 4.87
N VAL A 27 6.41 -11.61 5.65
CA VAL A 27 6.15 -12.94 6.21
C VAL A 27 5.78 -13.85 5.05
N ALA A 28 6.74 -14.61 4.55
CA ALA A 28 6.43 -15.77 3.77
C ALA A 28 5.68 -16.74 4.71
N ALA A 29 4.44 -17.03 4.40
CA ALA A 29 3.66 -18.06 5.08
C ALA A 29 4.31 -19.42 4.78
N SER A 30 5.20 -19.86 5.66
CA SER A 30 5.65 -21.25 5.69
C SER A 30 4.54 -22.05 6.37
N GLY A 31 3.87 -22.91 5.61
CA GLY A 31 2.91 -23.85 6.12
C GLY A 31 3.53 -24.76 7.16
N VAL A 32 3.02 -24.70 8.39
CA VAL A 32 3.29 -25.72 9.41
C VAL A 32 2.17 -26.72 9.32
N ALA A 33 2.51 -27.94 8.90
CA ALA A 33 1.66 -29.08 8.99
C ALA A 33 1.29 -29.34 10.46
N LEU A 34 0.01 -29.34 10.75
CA LEU A 34 -0.53 -29.83 12.02
C LEU A 34 -0.43 -31.35 12.01
N LEU A 35 0.34 -31.88 12.91
CA LEU A 35 0.21 -33.27 13.37
C LEU A 35 -0.87 -33.29 14.44
N ASP A 36 -1.86 -34.11 14.14
CA ASP A 36 -2.94 -34.60 14.94
C ASP A 36 -2.43 -35.37 16.18
N ASP A 37 -2.99 -35.18 17.33
CA ASP A 37 -3.24 -36.26 18.29
C ASP A 37 -4.24 -35.86 19.38
N GLY A 38 -5.36 -36.53 19.37
CA GLY A 38 -5.97 -37.36 20.43
C GLY A 38 -6.79 -36.72 21.54
N GLY A 39 -8.10 -36.88 21.45
CA GLY A 39 -8.89 -37.51 22.50
C GLY A 39 -9.58 -36.63 23.55
N GLY A 40 -10.89 -36.78 23.64
CA GLY A 40 -11.58 -36.56 24.91
C GLY A 40 -13.03 -36.06 24.82
N ASP A 41 -13.94 -37.00 24.96
CA ASP A 41 -15.39 -36.93 25.06
C ASP A 41 -15.98 -35.87 26.00
N GLY A 42 -17.23 -35.47 25.70
CA GLY A 42 -18.05 -34.71 26.64
C GLY A 42 -19.38 -34.23 26.08
N ASP A 43 -20.31 -35.11 26.02
CA ASP A 43 -21.76 -35.09 25.79
C ASP A 43 -22.52 -33.96 26.54
N THR A 44 -23.55 -33.41 25.94
CA THR A 44 -24.96 -33.21 26.38
C THR A 44 -25.59 -32.04 25.62
N ALA A 45 -26.47 -32.26 24.75
CA ALA A 45 -27.86 -32.54 24.56
C ALA A 45 -28.87 -31.45 25.05
N LEU A 46 -29.86 -31.25 24.17
CA LEU A 46 -31.25 -30.79 24.35
C LEU A 46 -31.47 -29.26 24.34
N GLY A 47 -32.25 -28.75 23.53
CA GLY A 47 -33.58 -28.92 22.95
C GLY A 47 -34.08 -27.53 22.66
N GLY A 48 -34.79 -27.18 21.67
CA GLY A 48 -35.97 -27.69 21.13
C GLY A 48 -37.00 -26.60 20.85
N ARG A 49 -37.61 -26.72 19.67
CA ARG A 49 -38.95 -26.25 19.24
C ARG A 49 -39.13 -24.81 18.81
N THR A 50 -39.39 -24.70 17.50
CA THR A 50 -40.66 -24.73 16.73
C THR A 50 -41.62 -23.57 17.01
N SER A 51 -41.98 -22.84 15.95
CA SER A 51 -43.24 -22.90 15.19
C SER A 51 -43.30 -21.64 14.28
N GLN A 52 -43.48 -21.77 12.96
CA GLN A 52 -44.71 -21.82 12.17
C GLN A 52 -45.65 -20.62 12.47
N SER A 53 -46.23 -19.92 11.57
CA SER A 53 -46.88 -20.12 10.26
C SER A 53 -47.25 -18.75 9.71
N ALA A 54 -47.15 -18.53 8.48
CA ALA A 54 -48.14 -18.67 7.40
C ALA A 54 -49.09 -17.50 7.14
N ASP A 55 -49.16 -17.20 5.84
CA ASP A 55 -50.29 -16.81 4.99
C ASP A 55 -50.80 -15.36 5.04
N LYS A 56 -51.04 -14.71 3.97
CA LYS A 56 -51.74 -14.94 2.70
C LYS A 56 -51.67 -13.66 1.84
N GLU A 57 -51.36 -13.78 0.60
CA GLU A 57 -52.16 -13.58 -0.61
C GLU A 57 -52.95 -12.25 -0.76
N SER A 58 -52.71 -11.52 -1.81
CA SER A 58 -53.68 -11.30 -2.90
C SER A 58 -53.20 -10.30 -3.94
N SER A 59 -53.02 -10.79 -5.11
CA SER A 59 -53.38 -10.32 -6.47
C SER A 59 -53.87 -8.91 -6.67
N ARG A 60 -53.26 -8.23 -7.66
CA ARG A 60 -53.91 -7.82 -8.93
C ARG A 60 -52.99 -7.01 -9.81
N SER A 61 -52.70 -7.55 -10.97
CA SER A 61 -52.42 -6.84 -12.22
C SER A 61 -53.78 -6.53 -12.88
N PRO A 62 -53.94 -5.58 -13.76
CA PRO A 62 -53.18 -5.36 -15.00
C PRO A 62 -53.12 -3.88 -15.45
N GLY A 63 -52.29 -3.58 -16.44
CA GLY A 63 -52.39 -2.36 -17.22
C GLY A 63 -51.10 -1.96 -17.93
N ALA A 64 -50.79 -2.56 -19.06
CA ALA A 64 -50.08 -1.83 -20.08
C ALA A 64 -51.09 -0.94 -20.81
N PRO A 65 -50.68 0.25 -21.25
CA PRO A 65 -50.13 0.39 -22.59
C PRO A 65 -49.14 1.56 -22.78
N GLU A 66 -48.54 1.53 -23.92
CA GLU A 66 -48.30 2.62 -24.86
C GLU A 66 -46.86 2.95 -25.13
N LYS A 67 -46.48 2.49 -26.31
CA LYS A 67 -45.30 2.83 -27.09
C LYS A 67 -45.29 4.33 -27.39
N ALA A 68 -44.29 5.03 -26.92
CA ALA A 68 -43.88 6.33 -27.44
C ALA A 68 -42.59 6.19 -28.31
N PRO A 69 -42.41 7.00 -29.35
CA PRO A 69 -41.46 6.75 -30.42
C PRO A 69 -40.02 6.98 -29.99
N GLN A 70 -39.19 6.04 -30.35
CA GLN A 70 -37.73 6.12 -30.21
C GLN A 70 -37.18 7.23 -31.13
N ARG A 71 -36.60 8.28 -30.48
CA ARG A 71 -35.69 9.19 -31.15
C ARG A 71 -34.33 8.50 -31.31
N PRO A 72 -33.63 8.71 -32.45
CA PRO A 72 -32.30 8.14 -32.62
C PRO A 72 -31.37 8.71 -31.57
N VAL A 73 -30.80 7.84 -30.73
CA VAL A 73 -29.67 8.18 -29.86
C VAL A 73 -28.47 8.41 -30.75
N LYS A 74 -28.12 9.66 -30.84
CA LYS A 74 -26.84 10.11 -31.35
C LYS A 74 -25.74 9.42 -30.53
N ASP A 75 -24.80 8.78 -31.22
CA ASP A 75 -23.60 8.20 -30.64
C ASP A 75 -23.01 9.18 -29.64
N SER A 76 -23.10 8.81 -28.35
CA SER A 76 -22.33 9.48 -27.32
C SER A 76 -20.90 8.98 -27.47
N GLU A 77 -20.06 9.77 -28.10
CA GLU A 77 -18.62 9.67 -27.93
C GLU A 77 -18.36 9.50 -26.42
N ALA A 78 -17.73 8.40 -26.09
CA ALA A 78 -17.24 8.16 -24.74
C ALA A 78 -16.27 9.31 -24.40
N THR A 79 -16.79 10.29 -23.67
CA THR A 79 -15.99 11.36 -23.12
C THR A 79 -15.04 10.70 -22.15
N ALA A 80 -13.78 10.55 -22.54
CA ALA A 80 -12.72 10.15 -21.64
C ALA A 80 -12.80 11.04 -20.41
N SER A 81 -13.03 10.45 -19.25
CA SER A 81 -12.99 11.18 -17.98
C SER A 81 -11.68 11.94 -17.92
N PRO A 82 -11.70 13.26 -17.64
CA PRO A 82 -10.47 14.03 -17.57
C PRO A 82 -9.57 13.39 -16.49
N SER A 83 -8.37 13.01 -16.88
CA SER A 83 -7.36 12.55 -15.94
C SER A 83 -7.25 13.58 -14.80
N PRO A 84 -7.24 13.16 -13.55
CA PRO A 84 -7.15 14.08 -12.42
C PRO A 84 -5.91 14.97 -12.61
N ARG A 85 -6.13 16.29 -12.50
CA ARG A 85 -5.04 17.25 -12.63
C ARG A 85 -4.10 17.03 -11.45
N LEU A 86 -2.85 16.69 -11.76
CA LEU A 86 -1.82 16.53 -10.74
C LEU A 86 -1.56 17.86 -10.01
N PRO A 87 -1.27 17.84 -8.71
CA PRO A 87 -0.75 19.01 -8.02
C PRO A 87 0.58 19.46 -8.64
N ASP A 88 0.88 20.75 -8.56
CA ASP A 88 2.16 21.29 -9.01
C ASP A 88 3.32 20.61 -8.25
N GLY A 89 4.42 20.35 -8.96
CA GLY A 89 5.60 19.66 -8.44
C GLY A 89 5.49 18.14 -8.34
N TYR A 90 4.48 17.54 -9.02
CA TYR A 90 4.32 16.09 -9.12
C TYR A 90 4.27 15.64 -10.58
N GLU A 91 4.81 14.48 -10.83
CA GLU A 91 4.73 13.78 -12.10
C GLU A 91 4.03 12.42 -11.96
N LEU A 92 3.23 12.04 -12.96
CA LEU A 92 2.62 10.70 -13.01
C LEU A 92 3.62 9.72 -13.61
N VAL A 93 4.03 8.76 -12.82
CA VAL A 93 4.91 7.67 -13.29
C VAL A 93 4.09 6.43 -13.58
N LYS A 94 4.41 5.75 -14.70
CA LYS A 94 3.91 4.41 -15.03
C LYS A 94 5.03 3.43 -14.77
N ASP A 95 4.84 2.56 -13.79
CA ASP A 95 5.87 1.59 -13.40
C ASP A 95 5.75 0.28 -14.17
N PRO A 96 6.87 -0.30 -14.66
CA PRO A 96 6.87 -1.59 -15.35
C PRO A 96 6.31 -2.77 -14.52
N VAL A 97 6.20 -2.62 -13.19
CA VAL A 97 5.62 -3.64 -12.31
C VAL A 97 4.09 -3.70 -12.42
N GLY A 98 3.45 -2.73 -13.11
CA GLY A 98 2.02 -2.78 -13.42
C GLY A 98 1.15 -1.84 -12.59
N PHE A 99 1.66 -0.68 -12.24
CA PHE A 99 0.91 0.40 -11.58
C PHE A 99 1.35 1.77 -12.07
N SER A 100 0.56 2.79 -11.78
CA SER A 100 0.94 4.20 -11.92
C SER A 100 0.56 4.97 -10.65
N LEU A 101 1.32 6.01 -10.34
CA LEU A 101 1.04 6.94 -9.24
C LEU A 101 1.79 8.25 -9.46
N ALA A 102 1.33 9.31 -8.80
CA ALA A 102 2.06 10.57 -8.78
C ALA A 102 3.17 10.52 -7.73
N VAL A 103 4.36 10.91 -8.14
CA VAL A 103 5.52 11.11 -7.27
C VAL A 103 6.00 12.56 -7.38
N PRO A 104 6.66 13.13 -6.36
CA PRO A 104 7.27 14.44 -6.50
C PRO A 104 8.31 14.44 -7.62
N GLU A 105 8.38 15.53 -8.39
CA GLU A 105 9.36 15.70 -9.45
C GLU A 105 10.79 15.53 -8.92
N GLY A 106 11.62 14.85 -9.69
CA GLY A 106 13.01 14.57 -9.31
C GLY A 106 13.23 13.40 -8.38
N PHE A 107 12.18 12.66 -7.99
CA PHE A 107 12.37 11.39 -7.28
C PHE A 107 12.91 10.32 -8.23
N ALA A 108 13.90 9.60 -7.76
CA ALA A 108 14.54 8.53 -8.53
C ALA A 108 13.92 7.18 -8.23
N ARG A 109 13.57 6.44 -9.30
CA ARG A 109 13.08 5.06 -9.19
C ARG A 109 14.22 4.10 -8.87
N GLU A 110 13.98 3.20 -7.92
CA GLU A 110 14.85 2.05 -7.62
C GLU A 110 14.01 0.78 -7.49
N TYR A 111 14.41 -0.29 -8.15
CA TYR A 111 13.75 -1.59 -8.04
C TYR A 111 14.64 -2.58 -7.27
N LYS A 112 14.12 -3.05 -6.14
CA LYS A 112 14.70 -4.13 -5.32
C LYS A 112 13.62 -5.17 -5.11
N ALA A 113 13.56 -6.15 -6.01
CA ALA A 113 12.50 -7.16 -6.01
C ALA A 113 12.20 -7.68 -4.59
N PRO A 114 10.93 -7.77 -4.18
CA PRO A 114 9.70 -7.48 -4.95
C PRO A 114 9.19 -6.05 -4.84
N ARG A 115 10.01 -5.10 -4.37
CA ARG A 115 9.61 -3.72 -4.04
C ARG A 115 10.13 -2.71 -5.04
N VAL A 116 9.32 -1.69 -5.30
CA VAL A 116 9.69 -0.48 -6.04
C VAL A 116 9.82 0.67 -5.06
N TYR A 117 10.81 1.51 -5.24
CA TYR A 117 11.05 2.70 -4.43
C TYR A 117 11.14 3.92 -5.34
N TYR A 118 10.64 5.05 -4.85
CA TYR A 118 10.88 6.39 -5.40
C TYR A 118 11.50 7.23 -4.28
N ASN A 119 12.74 7.62 -4.48
CA ASN A 119 13.56 8.27 -3.46
C ASN A 119 13.83 9.71 -3.85
N SER A 120 13.65 10.65 -2.92
CA SER A 120 14.09 12.04 -3.10
C SER A 120 15.61 12.12 -3.26
N PRO A 121 16.14 13.18 -3.88
CA PRO A 121 17.56 13.51 -3.77
C PRO A 121 17.97 13.54 -2.28
N GLY A 122 19.06 12.85 -1.93
CA GLY A 122 19.49 12.74 -0.54
C GLY A 122 18.74 11.75 0.33
N MET A 123 17.75 11.03 -0.21
CA MET A 123 17.02 9.96 0.48
C MET A 123 16.16 10.43 1.68
N GLU A 124 15.86 11.72 1.77
CA GLU A 124 15.04 12.27 2.86
C GLU A 124 13.60 11.72 2.84
N PHE A 125 12.99 11.63 1.65
CA PHE A 125 11.68 11.03 1.45
C PHE A 125 11.81 9.77 0.63
N ARG A 126 11.11 8.74 1.04
CA ARG A 126 11.08 7.46 0.34
C ARG A 126 9.65 6.97 0.24
N ILE A 127 9.16 6.80 -0.98
CA ILE A 127 7.89 6.15 -1.30
C ILE A 127 8.22 4.73 -1.73
N GLY A 128 7.51 3.75 -1.19
CA GLY A 128 7.71 2.36 -1.57
C GLY A 128 6.40 1.70 -1.94
N ILE A 129 6.42 0.84 -2.94
CA ILE A 129 5.31 0.00 -3.35
C ILE A 129 5.72 -1.46 -3.30
N HIS A 130 4.90 -2.26 -2.65
CA HIS A 130 5.04 -3.71 -2.64
C HIS A 130 3.77 -4.35 -3.19
N VAL A 131 3.93 -5.16 -4.22
CA VAL A 131 2.83 -5.95 -4.80
C VAL A 131 3.07 -7.40 -4.40
N GLN A 132 2.10 -8.00 -3.73
CA GLN A 132 2.23 -9.35 -3.19
C GLN A 132 0.93 -10.16 -3.32
N GLU A 133 0.99 -11.44 -2.99
CA GLU A 133 -0.20 -12.28 -2.90
C GLU A 133 -1.09 -11.85 -1.72
N GLN A 134 -2.40 -12.03 -1.88
CA GLN A 134 -3.33 -11.75 -0.80
C GLN A 134 -3.12 -12.70 0.37
N SER A 135 -3.18 -12.16 1.58
CA SER A 135 -3.17 -12.96 2.80
C SER A 135 -4.61 -13.27 3.25
N PRO A 136 -4.88 -14.47 3.81
CA PRO A 136 -6.15 -14.77 4.45
C PRO A 136 -6.54 -13.80 5.57
N GLU A 137 -5.59 -13.16 6.20
CA GLU A 137 -5.80 -12.20 7.27
C GLU A 137 -6.21 -10.81 6.77
N GLY A 138 -6.06 -10.59 5.47
CA GLY A 138 -6.33 -9.32 4.83
C GLY A 138 -5.39 -8.19 5.26
N PRO A 139 -5.57 -6.99 4.68
CA PRO A 139 -4.74 -5.83 4.97
C PRO A 139 -4.70 -5.46 6.46
N LEU A 140 -5.87 -5.41 7.11
CA LEU A 140 -5.98 -5.03 8.52
C LEU A 140 -5.28 -6.01 9.46
N GLY A 141 -5.45 -7.33 9.21
CA GLY A 141 -4.79 -8.36 10.00
C GLY A 141 -3.27 -8.31 9.88
N LEU A 142 -2.76 -8.10 8.67
CA LEU A 142 -1.31 -7.96 8.43
C LEU A 142 -0.75 -6.69 9.06
N SER A 143 -1.43 -5.55 8.92
CA SER A 143 -0.99 -4.29 9.55
C SER A 143 -0.94 -4.40 11.07
N ARG A 144 -1.94 -5.04 11.71
CA ARG A 144 -1.94 -5.30 13.16
C ARG A 144 -0.78 -6.21 13.59
N LYS A 145 -0.46 -7.23 12.79
CA LYS A 145 0.70 -8.09 13.05
C LYS A 145 2.02 -7.33 12.90
N ALA A 146 2.12 -6.45 11.90
CA ALA A 146 3.30 -5.62 11.69
C ALA A 146 3.48 -4.63 12.86
N ASP A 147 2.41 -3.99 13.32
CA ASP A 147 2.40 -3.09 14.47
C ASP A 147 2.87 -3.82 15.75
N ALA A 148 2.35 -5.00 16.03
CA ALA A 148 2.76 -5.81 17.19
C ALA A 148 4.24 -6.20 17.15
N LYS A 149 4.84 -6.32 15.96
CA LYS A 149 6.27 -6.59 15.75
C LYS A 149 7.11 -5.31 15.71
N GLY A 150 6.48 -4.16 15.58
CA GLY A 150 7.14 -2.86 15.43
C GLY A 150 8.28 -2.62 16.42
N PRO A 151 8.10 -2.85 17.74
CA PRO A 151 9.17 -2.66 18.73
C PRO A 151 10.42 -3.51 18.51
N ARG A 152 10.28 -4.68 17.88
CA ARG A 152 11.39 -5.57 17.52
C ARG A 152 12.05 -5.16 16.20
N ASP A 153 11.23 -4.78 15.21
CA ASP A 153 11.66 -4.63 13.83
C ASP A 153 12.15 -3.20 13.51
N TYR A 154 11.74 -2.20 14.33
CA TYR A 154 12.08 -0.79 14.14
C TYR A 154 12.72 -0.19 15.39
N PRO A 155 14.00 0.18 15.38
CA PRO A 155 14.64 0.82 16.53
C PRO A 155 13.89 2.06 16.99
N GLY A 156 13.57 2.14 18.29
CA GLY A 156 12.84 3.27 18.85
C GLY A 156 11.40 3.42 18.35
N TYR A 157 10.76 2.30 17.97
CA TYR A 157 9.36 2.26 17.58
C TYR A 157 8.44 2.91 18.61
N ARG A 158 7.57 3.81 18.15
CA ARG A 158 6.62 4.53 19.00
C ARG A 158 5.46 5.09 18.20
N SER A 159 4.37 5.42 18.89
CA SER A 159 3.17 6.02 18.29
C SER A 159 2.59 5.16 17.18
N GLY A 160 2.71 3.83 17.30
CA GLY A 160 2.10 2.89 16.36
C GLY A 160 0.58 3.00 16.40
N GLN A 161 -0.05 3.08 15.24
CA GLN A 161 -1.49 3.16 15.09
C GLN A 161 -1.91 2.45 13.81
N VAL A 162 -2.84 1.50 13.92
CA VAL A 162 -3.47 0.83 12.79
C VAL A 162 -4.93 1.24 12.72
N ILE A 163 -5.32 1.81 11.59
CA ILE A 163 -6.67 2.32 11.33
C ILE A 163 -7.27 1.53 10.18
N GLU A 164 -8.45 0.99 10.39
CA GLU A 164 -9.28 0.45 9.31
C GLU A 164 -9.82 1.61 8.48
N THR A 165 -9.69 1.53 7.16
CA THR A 165 -10.05 2.60 6.23
C THR A 165 -10.48 2.02 4.89
N GLU A 166 -10.66 2.88 3.90
CA GLU A 166 -10.95 2.50 2.52
C GLU A 166 -9.94 3.15 1.56
N HIS A 167 -9.67 2.45 0.46
CA HIS A 167 -8.94 2.96 -0.69
C HIS A 167 -9.71 2.63 -1.96
N ASP A 168 -10.14 3.64 -2.70
CA ASP A 168 -10.99 3.52 -3.89
C ASP A 168 -12.22 2.60 -3.67
N GLY A 169 -12.90 2.78 -2.51
CA GLY A 169 -14.07 1.99 -2.12
C GLY A 169 -13.77 0.54 -1.73
N ARG A 170 -12.50 0.18 -1.55
CA ARG A 170 -12.06 -1.14 -1.09
C ARG A 170 -11.62 -1.09 0.37
N PRO A 171 -11.91 -2.13 1.17
CA PRO A 171 -11.37 -2.22 2.53
C PRO A 171 -9.85 -2.14 2.52
N ALA A 172 -9.32 -1.25 3.35
CA ALA A 172 -7.90 -0.97 3.46
C ALA A 172 -7.48 -0.82 4.93
N ALA A 173 -6.19 -0.82 5.20
CA ALA A 173 -5.62 -0.54 6.50
C ALA A 173 -4.50 0.49 6.37
N LEU A 174 -4.55 1.52 7.19
CA LEU A 174 -3.48 2.49 7.33
C LEU A 174 -2.73 2.23 8.63
N TRP A 175 -1.44 1.94 8.53
CA TRP A 175 -0.53 1.84 9.65
C TRP A 175 0.40 3.05 9.67
N ALA A 176 0.44 3.77 10.78
CA ALA A 176 1.31 4.93 10.96
C ALA A 176 2.14 4.77 12.23
N PHE A 177 3.42 5.10 12.18
CA PHE A 177 4.32 4.99 13.32
C PHE A 177 5.56 5.89 13.18
N ILE A 178 6.26 6.06 14.29
CA ILE A 178 7.55 6.76 14.35
C ILE A 178 8.63 5.75 14.79
N TRP A 179 9.82 5.86 14.22
CA TRP A 179 11.00 5.08 14.59
C TRP A 179 12.28 5.92 14.45
N ASN A 180 13.40 5.44 14.93
CA ASN A 180 14.62 6.26 14.95
C ASN A 180 15.35 6.36 13.60
N GLY A 181 14.87 5.63 12.59
CA GLY A 181 15.58 5.55 11.31
C GLY A 181 16.76 4.56 11.36
N SER A 182 17.41 4.38 10.21
CA SER A 182 18.70 3.71 10.09
C SER A 182 19.84 4.71 10.36
N ALA A 183 21.09 4.23 10.39
CA ALA A 183 22.26 5.07 10.56
C ALA A 183 22.38 6.18 9.50
N ASP A 184 21.89 5.92 8.29
CA ASP A 184 21.97 6.83 7.15
C ASP A 184 20.76 7.78 7.06
N ASP A 185 19.74 7.63 7.92
CA ASP A 185 18.51 8.43 7.85
C ASP A 185 18.61 9.80 8.54
N GLY A 186 19.68 10.07 9.25
CA GLY A 186 19.88 11.35 9.93
C GLY A 186 18.92 11.64 11.08
N GLY A 187 18.16 10.65 11.57
CA GLY A 187 17.26 10.82 12.71
C GLY A 187 15.93 10.10 12.59
N SER A 188 15.00 10.48 13.48
CA SER A 188 13.69 9.84 13.56
C SER A 188 12.84 10.04 12.32
N ARG A 189 12.13 8.97 11.96
CA ARG A 189 11.28 8.88 10.78
C ARG A 189 9.82 8.72 11.16
N GLN A 190 8.93 9.41 10.44
CA GLN A 190 7.50 9.11 10.38
C GLN A 190 7.27 8.17 9.19
N THR A 191 6.56 7.09 9.43
CA THR A 191 6.15 6.15 8.37
C THR A 191 4.63 6.09 8.31
N TYR A 192 4.09 6.05 7.09
CA TYR A 192 2.71 5.73 6.75
C TYR A 192 2.75 4.54 5.81
N ASP A 193 1.83 3.60 5.98
CA ASP A 193 1.73 2.37 5.17
C ASP A 193 0.25 2.05 4.96
N LEU A 194 -0.22 2.14 3.71
CA LEU A 194 -1.58 1.85 3.30
C LEU A 194 -1.58 0.53 2.54
N SER A 195 -2.35 -0.43 3.07
CA SER A 195 -2.48 -1.75 2.46
C SER A 195 -3.92 -1.98 2.01
N TRP A 196 -4.12 -2.55 0.82
CA TRP A 196 -5.43 -2.94 0.29
C TRP A 196 -5.32 -4.14 -0.65
N ASN A 197 -6.47 -4.82 -0.86
CA ASN A 197 -6.57 -5.91 -1.82
C ASN A 197 -7.25 -5.41 -3.10
N GLU A 198 -6.66 -5.75 -4.24
CA GLU A 198 -7.20 -5.42 -5.56
C GLU A 198 -6.82 -6.50 -6.58
N ASP A 199 -7.81 -7.02 -7.31
CA ASP A 199 -7.66 -7.99 -8.40
C ASP A 199 -6.70 -9.15 -8.10
N GLY A 200 -6.92 -9.81 -6.96
CA GLY A 200 -6.16 -10.99 -6.56
C GLY A 200 -4.78 -10.70 -5.98
N LYS A 201 -4.38 -9.43 -5.87
CA LYS A 201 -3.13 -9.00 -5.24
C LYS A 201 -3.39 -8.12 -4.02
N MET A 202 -2.41 -8.06 -3.15
CA MET A 202 -2.35 -7.06 -2.09
C MET A 202 -1.26 -6.04 -2.43
N TYR A 203 -1.60 -4.79 -2.26
CA TYR A 203 -0.73 -3.65 -2.46
C TYR A 203 -0.41 -3.01 -1.12
N ASP A 204 0.84 -2.67 -0.91
CA ASP A 204 1.31 -1.84 0.19
C ASP A 204 1.97 -0.60 -0.42
N LEU A 205 1.39 0.56 -0.18
CA LEU A 205 1.98 1.85 -0.49
C LEU A 205 2.43 2.49 0.82
N TRP A 206 3.72 2.69 0.97
CA TRP A 206 4.24 3.32 2.17
C TRP A 206 5.13 4.52 1.85
N LEU A 207 5.25 5.41 2.81
CA LEU A 207 6.17 6.53 2.77
C LEU A 207 6.91 6.65 4.10
N SER A 208 8.20 6.96 4.02
CA SER A 208 9.03 7.32 5.17
C SER A 208 9.61 8.73 4.98
N ALA A 209 9.45 9.58 5.99
CA ALA A 209 9.89 10.98 6.00
C ALA A 209 10.58 11.32 7.32
N PRO A 210 11.48 12.33 7.37
CA PRO A 210 11.96 12.90 8.62
C PRO A 210 10.78 13.38 9.47
N VAL A 211 10.82 13.17 10.79
CA VAL A 211 9.74 13.61 11.69
C VAL A 211 9.49 15.12 11.59
N GLY A 212 10.56 15.93 11.39
CA GLY A 212 10.44 17.37 11.19
C GLY A 212 9.66 17.76 9.93
N GLU A 213 9.66 16.88 8.91
CA GLU A 213 9.00 17.09 7.62
C GLU A 213 7.76 16.21 7.44
N LYS A 214 7.19 15.68 8.54
CA LYS A 214 6.06 14.74 8.49
C LYS A 214 4.84 15.27 7.73
N SER A 215 4.61 16.59 7.75
CA SER A 215 3.48 17.20 7.03
C SER A 215 3.70 17.20 5.51
N LEU A 216 4.93 17.44 5.05
CA LEU A 216 5.30 17.31 3.64
C LEU A 216 5.26 15.84 3.23
N GLY A 217 5.83 14.95 4.05
CA GLY A 217 5.74 13.51 3.83
C GLY A 217 4.30 13.03 3.71
N LYS A 218 3.39 13.49 4.59
CA LYS A 218 1.97 13.14 4.50
C LYS A 218 1.34 13.58 3.18
N ARG A 219 1.64 14.79 2.70
CA ARG A 219 1.16 15.25 1.38
C ARG A 219 1.67 14.36 0.25
N HIS A 220 2.95 14.00 0.25
CA HIS A 220 3.50 13.09 -0.76
C HIS A 220 2.81 11.72 -0.73
N PHE A 221 2.59 11.18 0.47
CA PHE A 221 1.88 9.93 0.66
C PHE A 221 0.43 10.01 0.15
N ASP A 222 -0.32 11.06 0.53
CA ASP A 222 -1.71 11.24 0.14
C ASP A 222 -1.85 11.43 -1.37
N THR A 223 -0.93 12.17 -1.99
CA THR A 223 -0.92 12.37 -3.44
C THR A 223 -0.64 11.04 -4.16
N ALA A 224 0.34 10.28 -3.70
CA ALA A 224 0.64 8.96 -4.27
C ALA A 224 -0.54 7.99 -4.13
N ALA A 225 -1.17 7.95 -2.95
CA ALA A 225 -2.34 7.10 -2.71
C ALA A 225 -3.54 7.51 -3.58
N ALA A 226 -3.87 8.81 -3.63
CA ALA A 226 -5.01 9.31 -4.39
C ALA A 226 -4.87 9.17 -5.93
N THR A 227 -3.65 8.98 -6.42
CA THR A 227 -3.35 8.85 -7.86
C THR A 227 -2.91 7.45 -8.25
N PHE A 228 -2.82 6.54 -7.28
CA PHE A 228 -2.48 5.16 -7.57
C PHE A 228 -3.53 4.55 -8.49
N SER A 229 -3.08 3.88 -9.53
CA SER A 229 -3.93 3.02 -10.34
C SER A 229 -3.12 1.86 -10.89
N ARG A 230 -3.79 0.73 -11.05
CA ARG A 230 -3.19 -0.39 -11.76
C ARG A 230 -3.12 -0.07 -13.25
N THR A 231 -1.96 -0.30 -13.82
CA THR A 231 -1.86 -0.37 -15.28
C THR A 231 -2.11 -1.82 -15.64
N GLY A 232 -3.24 -2.11 -16.34
CA GLY A 232 -3.51 -3.45 -16.83
C GLY A 232 -2.32 -3.93 -17.63
N ALA A 233 -2.00 -5.23 -17.56
CA ALA A 233 -1.16 -5.84 -18.56
C ALA A 233 -1.85 -5.58 -19.91
N GLU A 234 -1.27 -4.71 -20.73
CA GLU A 234 -1.66 -4.63 -22.15
C GLU A 234 -1.32 -6.00 -22.72
N ASN A 235 -2.39 -6.80 -23.02
CA ASN A 235 -2.29 -8.07 -23.72
C ASN A 235 -1.96 -7.82 -25.20
#